data_cd50abe947e9acc1d40c11d995c7944a
#
_entry.id   cd50abe947e9acc1d40c11d995c7944a
#
_cell.length_a   1.000
_cell.length_b   1.000
_cell.length_c   1.000
_cell.angle_alpha   90.00
_cell.angle_beta   90.00
_cell.angle_gamma   90.00
#
_symmetry.space_group_name_H-M   'P 1'
#
loop_
_entity.id
_entity.type
_entity.pdbx_description
1 polymer ?
#
loop_
_entity_poly.entity_id
_entity_poly.type
_entity_poly.pdbx_seq_one_letter_code
_entity_poly.pdbx_strand_id
1 'polypeptide(L)'
;MSLNLVSEQLLSANGLNHQDLFAILGQLTERRLDYGDLYFQSSYHESWVLEDSIIKDGSYNIDQGVGVRAVSGEKTGFAYADQISKLALEQSAQAARTIVRDTGNGIVQTLGAVEHRALYTSIDPLQSMTREEKLDILRRVDKVARAADQRVQEVSASLSGVYELILVAATDGTLAADVRPLVRLSVSVLVEEDGKRERGSSGGGGRFGYDYFLASQEGDVRADAWAKEAVRMALVNLSAVAAPAGMLPVVLGAGWPGVLLHEAVGHGLEGDFNRRGTSVFSGHMGELVASELCTVVDDGTIADRRGSVAIDDEGTPGQYNVLIENGILKGYMQDKLNARLMGVAPTGNGRRESYAHLPMPRMTNTYMLAGQSTPQEIIESVDYGIFAPNFGGGQVDITSGKFVFSTSEAYLIEKGKVTKAVKGATLIGSGIETMQQISMVGNDLRLDNGVGVCGKEGQSVPVGVGQPTLKVDNLTVGGTA
;
A
#
# COMPACT_ATOMS: atom_id res chain seq x y z
N MET A 1 12.41 19.85 -10.36
CA MET A 1 11.13 20.41 -10.86
C MET A 1 10.08 20.40 -9.74
N SER A 2 9.87 19.30 -9.04
CA SER A 2 8.91 19.18 -7.92
C SER A 2 9.17 20.17 -6.79
N LEU A 3 10.42 20.35 -6.36
CA LEU A 3 10.76 21.23 -5.24
C LEU A 3 10.33 22.69 -5.49
N ASN A 4 10.54 23.23 -6.71
CA ASN A 4 10.14 24.61 -7.02
C ASN A 4 8.62 24.76 -7.02
N LEU A 5 7.90 23.85 -7.69
CA LEU A 5 6.44 23.86 -7.73
C LEU A 5 5.83 23.77 -6.34
N VAL A 6 6.30 22.82 -5.53
CA VAL A 6 5.79 22.61 -4.18
C VAL A 6 6.15 23.76 -3.25
N SER A 7 7.38 24.30 -3.35
CA SER A 7 7.77 25.50 -2.58
C SER A 7 6.91 26.72 -2.93
N GLU A 8 6.56 26.90 -4.19
CA GLU A 8 5.66 27.98 -4.61
C GLU A 8 4.27 27.82 -3.97
N GLN A 9 3.70 26.61 -4.03
CA GLN A 9 2.33 26.35 -3.56
C GLN A 9 2.22 26.27 -2.03
N LEU A 10 3.18 25.63 -1.35
CA LEU A 10 3.12 25.43 0.11
C LEU A 10 3.81 26.53 0.91
N LEU A 11 4.87 27.14 0.39
CA LEU A 11 5.62 28.15 1.12
C LEU A 11 5.29 29.56 0.62
N SER A 12 5.61 29.90 -0.63
CA SER A 12 5.48 31.26 -1.15
C SER A 12 4.05 31.78 -1.10
N ALA A 13 3.06 30.93 -1.42
CA ALA A 13 1.64 31.26 -1.32
C ALA A 13 1.20 31.61 0.12
N ASN A 14 1.94 31.14 1.11
CA ASN A 14 1.71 31.40 2.54
C ASN A 14 2.71 32.40 3.16
N GLY A 15 3.45 33.11 2.32
CA GLY A 15 4.42 34.13 2.74
C GLY A 15 5.68 33.57 3.43
N LEU A 16 6.00 32.29 3.17
CA LEU A 16 7.16 31.59 3.70
C LEU A 16 8.23 31.37 2.63
N ASN A 17 9.45 31.15 3.05
CA ASN A 17 10.57 30.75 2.21
C ASN A 17 11.53 29.79 2.94
N HIS A 18 12.54 29.26 2.27
CA HIS A 18 13.47 28.29 2.85
C HIS A 18 14.27 28.84 4.05
N GLN A 19 14.49 30.17 4.14
CA GLN A 19 15.16 30.79 5.29
C GLN A 19 14.27 30.73 6.54
N ASP A 20 12.96 30.90 6.37
CA ASP A 20 12.01 30.72 7.48
C ASP A 20 12.03 29.27 8.00
N LEU A 21 12.10 28.27 7.11
CA LEU A 21 12.22 26.86 7.53
C LEU A 21 13.50 26.62 8.33
N PHE A 22 14.63 27.15 7.85
CA PHE A 22 15.91 27.06 8.56
C PHE A 22 15.84 27.72 9.95
N ALA A 23 15.20 28.89 10.06
CA ALA A 23 15.00 29.58 11.33
C ALA A 23 14.14 28.77 12.32
N ILE A 24 13.04 28.14 11.84
CA ILE A 24 12.17 27.29 12.66
C ILE A 24 12.92 26.03 13.13
N LEU A 25 13.67 25.36 12.25
CA LEU A 25 14.54 24.25 12.62
C LEU A 25 15.58 24.69 13.67
N GLY A 26 16.12 25.91 13.55
CA GLY A 26 16.98 26.52 14.56
C GLY A 26 16.33 26.64 15.92
N GLN A 27 15.04 27.03 15.99
CA GLN A 27 14.29 27.09 17.24
C GLN A 27 14.09 25.70 17.87
N LEU A 28 13.89 24.65 17.07
CA LEU A 28 13.85 23.28 17.58
C LEU A 28 15.15 22.88 18.26
N THR A 29 16.30 23.26 17.66
CA THR A 29 17.65 22.90 18.13
C THR A 29 18.20 23.79 19.28
N GLU A 30 17.46 24.79 19.78
CA GLU A 30 17.78 25.48 21.04
C GLU A 30 17.83 24.51 22.24
N ARG A 31 17.31 23.29 22.06
CA ARG A 31 17.51 22.15 22.95
C ARG A 31 18.27 21.06 22.22
N ARG A 32 18.97 20.21 22.96
CA ARG A 32 19.77 19.13 22.38
C ARG A 32 18.88 18.03 21.81
N LEU A 33 18.59 18.15 20.50
CA LEU A 33 17.87 17.14 19.70
C LEU A 33 18.86 16.23 18.96
N ASP A 34 18.44 15.01 18.72
CA ASP A 34 19.11 14.12 17.76
C ASP A 34 18.65 14.38 16.33
N TYR A 35 17.36 14.75 16.17
CA TYR A 35 16.75 15.02 14.88
C TYR A 35 15.47 15.86 15.04
N GLY A 36 15.15 16.69 14.06
CA GLY A 36 13.89 17.40 13.97
C GLY A 36 13.48 17.63 12.52
N ASP A 37 12.20 17.59 12.24
CA ASP A 37 11.66 17.87 10.89
C ASP A 37 10.38 18.69 10.89
N LEU A 38 10.15 19.30 9.73
CA LEU A 38 8.92 19.99 9.33
C LEU A 38 8.38 19.23 8.12
N TYR A 39 7.15 18.76 8.21
CA TYR A 39 6.44 18.08 7.14
C TYR A 39 5.24 18.91 6.73
N PHE A 40 5.28 19.45 5.53
CA PHE A 40 4.18 20.21 4.92
C PHE A 40 3.41 19.31 3.96
N GLN A 41 2.09 19.44 3.96
CA GLN A 41 1.23 18.72 3.06
C GLN A 41 0.07 19.60 2.60
N SER A 42 -0.34 19.43 1.34
CA SER A 42 -1.64 19.87 0.82
C SER A 42 -2.19 18.75 -0.06
N SER A 43 -3.39 18.28 0.26
CA SER A 43 -4.07 17.18 -0.41
C SER A 43 -5.42 17.64 -0.93
N TYR A 44 -5.68 17.36 -2.20
CA TYR A 44 -6.96 17.59 -2.88
C TYR A 44 -7.56 16.23 -3.21
N HIS A 45 -8.73 15.95 -2.70
CA HIS A 45 -9.44 14.68 -2.88
C HIS A 45 -10.72 14.89 -3.66
N GLU A 46 -10.95 14.07 -4.67
CA GLU A 46 -12.19 14.05 -5.42
C GLU A 46 -12.71 12.61 -5.45
N SER A 47 -14.03 12.43 -5.32
CA SER A 47 -14.67 11.14 -5.55
C SER A 47 -16.04 11.30 -6.18
N TRP A 48 -16.42 10.30 -6.99
CA TRP A 48 -17.72 10.17 -7.65
C TRP A 48 -18.23 8.76 -7.46
N VAL A 49 -19.51 8.61 -7.14
CA VAL A 49 -20.15 7.31 -6.91
C VAL A 49 -21.36 7.16 -7.81
N LEU A 50 -21.43 6.03 -8.50
CA LEU A 50 -22.60 5.60 -9.26
C LEU A 50 -23.16 4.34 -8.60
N GLU A 51 -24.46 4.32 -8.37
CA GLU A 51 -25.23 3.16 -7.93
C GLU A 51 -26.47 3.02 -8.81
N ASP A 52 -26.68 1.84 -9.36
CA ASP A 52 -27.81 1.49 -10.22
C ASP A 52 -28.10 2.53 -11.31
N SER A 53 -27.06 2.82 -12.10
CA SER A 53 -27.11 3.76 -13.24
C SER A 53 -27.32 5.23 -12.84
N ILE A 54 -27.36 5.56 -11.55
CA ILE A 54 -27.58 6.91 -11.03
C ILE A 54 -26.31 7.40 -10.34
N ILE A 55 -25.82 8.58 -10.71
CA ILE A 55 -24.78 9.27 -9.95
C ILE A 55 -25.38 9.71 -8.61
N LYS A 56 -24.92 9.11 -7.51
CA LYS A 56 -25.45 9.35 -6.17
C LYS A 56 -24.75 10.46 -5.44
N ASP A 57 -23.42 10.51 -5.59
CA ASP A 57 -22.60 11.41 -4.80
C ASP A 57 -21.38 11.89 -5.62
N GLY A 58 -20.91 13.08 -5.25
CA GLY A 58 -19.66 13.65 -5.70
C GLY A 58 -19.11 14.54 -4.61
N SER A 59 -17.89 14.24 -4.14
CA SER A 59 -17.22 15.00 -3.09
C SER A 59 -15.93 15.62 -3.60
N TYR A 60 -15.58 16.78 -3.04
CA TYR A 60 -14.31 17.43 -3.23
C TYR A 60 -13.85 18.02 -1.90
N ASN A 61 -12.67 17.61 -1.43
CA ASN A 61 -12.13 18.04 -0.15
C ASN A 61 -10.69 18.53 -0.33
N ILE A 62 -10.33 19.55 0.43
CA ILE A 62 -8.96 20.06 0.53
C ILE A 62 -8.55 19.93 1.99
N ASP A 63 -7.40 19.34 2.22
CA ASP A 63 -6.74 19.29 3.53
C ASP A 63 -5.29 19.75 3.38
N GLN A 64 -4.84 20.63 4.31
CA GLN A 64 -3.48 21.13 4.28
C GLN A 64 -3.00 21.43 5.69
N GLY A 65 -1.70 21.35 5.89
CA GLY A 65 -1.12 21.71 7.18
C GLY A 65 0.35 21.38 7.26
N VAL A 66 0.87 21.48 8.49
CA VAL A 66 2.25 21.20 8.81
C VAL A 66 2.36 20.39 10.10
N GLY A 67 3.15 19.33 10.08
CA GLY A 67 3.60 18.59 11.25
C GLY A 67 5.03 19.00 11.62
N VAL A 68 5.29 19.20 12.90
CA VAL A 68 6.60 19.51 13.46
C VAL A 68 6.99 18.44 14.45
N ARG A 69 8.16 17.82 14.23
CA ARG A 69 8.65 16.73 15.05
C ARG A 69 10.02 17.04 15.65
N ALA A 70 10.21 16.67 16.90
CA ALA A 70 11.47 16.76 17.63
C ALA A 70 11.79 15.41 18.27
N VAL A 71 12.99 14.86 18.02
CA VAL A 71 13.42 13.54 18.48
C VAL A 71 14.63 13.64 19.39
N SER A 72 14.54 12.99 20.57
CA SER A 72 15.65 12.89 21.52
C SER A 72 15.67 11.48 22.13
N GLY A 73 16.70 10.71 21.83
CA GLY A 73 16.76 9.27 22.13
C GLY A 73 15.63 8.52 21.45
N GLU A 74 14.81 7.85 22.21
CA GLU A 74 13.59 7.15 21.75
C GLU A 74 12.33 8.04 21.81
N LYS A 75 12.43 9.22 22.42
CA LYS A 75 11.28 10.09 22.64
C LYS A 75 11.06 10.99 21.45
N THR A 76 9.79 11.14 21.08
CA THR A 76 9.34 12.03 20.01
C THR A 76 8.34 13.03 20.56
N GLY A 77 8.65 14.33 20.40
CA GLY A 77 7.69 15.42 20.54
C GLY A 77 7.10 15.73 19.18
N PHE A 78 5.78 15.94 19.13
CA PHE A 78 5.08 16.21 17.90
C PHE A 78 3.98 17.23 18.13
N ALA A 79 3.85 18.17 17.20
CA ALA A 79 2.74 19.10 17.13
C ALA A 79 2.42 19.36 15.65
N TYR A 80 1.18 19.69 15.37
CA TYR A 80 0.74 20.00 14.00
C TYR A 80 -0.23 21.17 13.99
N ALA A 81 -0.39 21.77 12.82
CA ALA A 81 -1.37 22.82 12.56
C ALA A 81 -1.97 22.65 11.17
N ASP A 82 -3.25 22.94 11.04
CA ASP A 82 -4.01 22.98 9.79
C ASP A 82 -3.78 24.27 8.97
N GLN A 83 -2.98 25.18 9.50
CA GLN A 83 -2.56 26.42 8.85
C GLN A 83 -1.06 26.41 8.57
N ILE A 84 -0.69 26.68 7.33
CA ILE A 84 0.69 26.89 6.92
C ILE A 84 1.00 28.38 7.09
N SER A 85 1.53 28.76 8.26
CA SER A 85 1.93 30.14 8.56
C SER A 85 3.15 30.17 9.49
N LYS A 86 3.90 31.26 9.48
CA LYS A 86 5.07 31.41 10.37
C LYS A 86 4.70 31.25 11.84
N LEU A 87 3.59 31.85 12.27
CA LEU A 87 3.12 31.78 13.65
C LEU A 87 2.78 30.31 14.03
N ALA A 88 2.06 29.58 13.17
CA ALA A 88 1.71 28.19 13.43
C ALA A 88 2.96 27.30 13.52
N LEU A 89 3.96 27.52 12.66
CA LEU A 89 5.24 26.82 12.72
C LEU A 89 6.00 27.08 14.02
N GLU A 90 6.11 28.35 14.45
CA GLU A 90 6.78 28.76 15.69
C GLU A 90 6.10 28.11 16.91
N GLN A 91 4.76 28.14 16.98
CA GLN A 91 3.99 27.53 18.06
C GLN A 91 4.15 26.01 18.08
N SER A 92 4.08 25.35 16.94
CA SER A 92 4.27 23.90 16.82
C SER A 92 5.70 23.48 17.17
N ALA A 93 6.71 24.24 16.75
CA ALA A 93 8.10 23.99 17.12
C ALA A 93 8.33 24.15 18.64
N GLN A 94 7.73 25.18 19.24
CA GLN A 94 7.79 25.36 20.69
C GLN A 94 7.14 24.21 21.44
N ALA A 95 5.99 23.71 20.97
CA ALA A 95 5.30 22.57 21.57
C ALA A 95 6.11 21.27 21.39
N ALA A 96 6.55 20.96 20.18
CA ALA A 96 7.29 19.73 19.87
C ALA A 96 8.60 19.62 20.68
N ARG A 97 9.37 20.70 20.80
CA ARG A 97 10.65 20.70 21.52
C ARG A 97 10.52 20.47 23.04
N THR A 98 9.32 20.56 23.63
CA THR A 98 9.11 20.35 25.07
C THR A 98 9.45 18.94 25.53
N ILE A 99 9.49 17.95 24.60
CA ILE A 99 9.89 16.58 24.89
C ILE A 99 11.34 16.47 25.40
N VAL A 100 12.18 17.44 25.04
CA VAL A 100 13.60 17.47 25.40
C VAL A 100 13.78 18.29 26.68
N ARG A 101 14.35 17.67 27.71
CA ARG A 101 14.63 18.34 28.99
C ARG A 101 15.99 19.04 29.04
N ASP A 102 16.95 18.53 28.26
CA ASP A 102 18.32 19.04 28.28
C ASP A 102 18.44 20.35 27.49
N THR A 103 19.05 21.36 28.10
CA THR A 103 19.45 22.58 27.40
C THR A 103 20.77 22.33 26.65
N GLY A 104 20.86 22.82 25.43
CA GLY A 104 22.07 22.70 24.61
C GLY A 104 21.79 23.23 23.20
N ASN A 105 22.85 23.70 22.55
CA ASN A 105 22.73 24.15 21.17
C ASN A 105 22.90 22.95 20.24
N GLY A 106 21.82 22.52 19.59
CA GLY A 106 21.86 21.62 18.45
C GLY A 106 22.37 22.34 17.20
N ILE A 107 22.70 21.58 16.18
CA ILE A 107 23.17 22.12 14.89
C ILE A 107 22.11 21.81 13.85
N VAL A 108 21.72 22.82 13.06
CA VAL A 108 20.96 22.62 11.83
C VAL A 108 21.95 22.62 10.68
N GLN A 109 21.97 21.56 9.92
CA GLN A 109 22.78 21.50 8.70
C GLN A 109 22.14 22.37 7.61
N THR A 110 22.97 22.89 6.71
CA THR A 110 22.48 23.68 5.56
C THR A 110 21.49 22.81 4.75
N LEU A 111 20.30 23.35 4.52
CA LEU A 111 19.29 22.68 3.72
C LEU A 111 19.77 22.50 2.28
N GLY A 112 19.77 21.28 1.80
CA GLY A 112 20.14 20.87 0.46
C GLY A 112 19.03 20.06 -0.21
N ALA A 113 18.77 20.34 -1.48
CA ALA A 113 17.77 19.58 -2.23
C ALA A 113 18.17 18.11 -2.34
N VAL A 114 17.25 17.21 -1.98
CA VAL A 114 17.43 15.77 -2.13
C VAL A 114 17.16 15.38 -3.58
N GLU A 115 18.13 14.73 -4.20
CA GLU A 115 17.94 14.15 -5.53
C GLU A 115 17.19 12.83 -5.43
N HIS A 116 16.17 12.67 -6.25
CA HIS A 116 15.38 11.44 -6.33
C HIS A 116 14.98 11.14 -7.79
N ARG A 117 14.58 9.90 -8.04
CA ARG A 117 14.08 9.48 -9.36
C ARG A 117 12.69 10.04 -9.60
N ALA A 118 12.39 10.45 -10.84
CA ALA A 118 11.03 10.71 -11.28
C ALA A 118 10.34 9.37 -11.54
N LEU A 119 9.48 8.93 -10.62
CA LEU A 119 8.78 7.65 -10.72
C LEU A 119 7.41 7.76 -11.39
N TYR A 120 6.86 8.96 -11.43
CA TYR A 120 5.56 9.29 -12.01
C TYR A 120 5.53 10.75 -12.44
N THR A 121 4.57 11.06 -13.31
CA THR A 121 4.41 12.43 -13.80
C THR A 121 3.81 13.32 -12.70
N SER A 122 4.42 14.47 -12.44
CA SER A 122 3.92 15.46 -11.46
C SER A 122 2.75 16.24 -12.05
N ILE A 123 1.60 15.59 -12.19
CA ILE A 123 0.35 16.17 -12.73
C ILE A 123 -0.70 16.31 -11.62
N ASP A 124 -1.64 17.24 -11.82
CA ASP A 124 -2.89 17.24 -11.06
C ASP A 124 -3.90 16.31 -11.76
N PRO A 125 -4.15 15.10 -11.21
CA PRO A 125 -5.05 14.15 -11.83
C PRO A 125 -6.50 14.65 -11.86
N LEU A 126 -6.88 15.54 -10.93
CA LEU A 126 -8.24 16.05 -10.82
C LEU A 126 -8.61 16.96 -12.00
N GLN A 127 -7.59 17.55 -12.65
CA GLN A 127 -7.75 18.39 -13.84
C GLN A 127 -7.46 17.64 -15.15
N SER A 128 -7.10 16.34 -15.09
CA SER A 128 -6.79 15.56 -16.29
C SER A 128 -8.00 15.30 -17.20
N MET A 129 -9.22 15.43 -16.64
CA MET A 129 -10.50 15.29 -17.33
C MET A 129 -11.55 16.26 -16.77
N THR A 130 -12.50 16.65 -17.61
CA THR A 130 -13.68 17.39 -17.17
C THR A 130 -14.59 16.51 -16.29
N ARG A 131 -15.44 17.15 -15.51
CA ARG A 131 -16.43 16.44 -14.68
C ARG A 131 -17.25 15.44 -15.49
N GLU A 132 -17.75 15.85 -16.67
CA GLU A 132 -18.62 15.00 -17.49
C GLU A 132 -17.87 13.78 -18.02
N GLU A 133 -16.62 13.92 -18.48
CA GLU A 133 -15.79 12.80 -18.91
C GLU A 133 -15.56 11.79 -17.78
N LYS A 134 -15.37 12.26 -16.53
CA LYS A 134 -15.24 11.38 -15.36
C LYS A 134 -16.53 10.60 -15.09
N LEU A 135 -17.68 11.26 -15.16
CA LEU A 135 -18.98 10.62 -15.01
C LEU A 135 -19.27 9.62 -16.12
N ASP A 136 -18.79 9.89 -17.34
CA ASP A 136 -18.92 8.96 -18.47
C ASP A 136 -18.12 7.68 -18.29
N ILE A 137 -16.98 7.71 -17.56
CA ILE A 137 -16.27 6.48 -17.15
C ILE A 137 -17.18 5.61 -16.28
N LEU A 138 -17.86 6.18 -15.30
CA LEU A 138 -18.77 5.45 -14.40
C LEU A 138 -19.99 4.89 -15.16
N ARG A 139 -20.62 5.69 -16.02
CA ARG A 139 -21.75 5.27 -16.88
C ARG A 139 -21.34 4.14 -17.84
N ARG A 140 -20.13 4.22 -18.38
CA ARG A 140 -19.55 3.18 -19.24
C ARG A 140 -19.41 1.87 -18.50
N VAL A 141 -18.84 1.89 -17.31
CA VAL A 141 -18.65 0.71 -16.45
C VAL A 141 -19.99 0.05 -16.12
N ASP A 142 -21.00 0.83 -15.71
CA ASP A 142 -22.35 0.32 -15.44
C ASP A 142 -22.97 -0.35 -16.69
N LYS A 143 -22.91 0.32 -17.84
CA LYS A 143 -23.41 -0.23 -19.11
C LYS A 143 -22.73 -1.53 -19.50
N VAL A 144 -21.40 -1.60 -19.38
CA VAL A 144 -20.61 -2.78 -19.75
C VAL A 144 -20.91 -3.94 -18.79
N ALA A 145 -20.98 -3.69 -17.48
CA ALA A 145 -21.33 -4.70 -16.49
C ALA A 145 -22.71 -5.30 -16.74
N ARG A 146 -23.75 -4.46 -16.97
CA ARG A 146 -25.11 -4.91 -17.27
C ARG A 146 -25.23 -5.64 -18.59
N ALA A 147 -24.42 -5.29 -19.58
CA ALA A 147 -24.41 -5.96 -20.88
C ALA A 147 -23.67 -7.31 -20.86
N ALA A 148 -22.80 -7.55 -19.86
CA ALA A 148 -22.00 -8.76 -19.77
C ALA A 148 -22.83 -10.00 -19.41
N ASP A 149 -23.86 -9.87 -18.54
CA ASP A 149 -24.75 -10.96 -18.17
C ASP A 149 -26.13 -10.46 -17.70
N GLN A 150 -27.20 -11.13 -18.11
CA GLN A 150 -28.58 -10.76 -17.76
C GLN A 150 -28.92 -10.92 -16.27
N ARG A 151 -28.13 -11.68 -15.50
CA ARG A 151 -28.28 -11.90 -14.05
C ARG A 151 -27.77 -10.74 -13.21
N VAL A 152 -27.12 -9.73 -13.83
CA VAL A 152 -26.68 -8.53 -13.13
C VAL A 152 -27.88 -7.73 -12.66
N GLN A 153 -28.02 -7.58 -11.34
CA GLN A 153 -29.11 -6.82 -10.71
C GLN A 153 -28.66 -5.42 -10.30
N GLU A 154 -27.53 -5.34 -9.58
CA GLU A 154 -26.99 -4.07 -9.06
C GLU A 154 -25.57 -3.86 -9.58
N VAL A 155 -25.25 -2.61 -9.91
CA VAL A 155 -23.90 -2.17 -10.23
C VAL A 155 -23.58 -0.95 -9.38
N SER A 156 -22.49 -1.01 -8.64
CA SER A 156 -21.91 0.12 -7.93
C SER A 156 -20.51 0.38 -8.47
N ALA A 157 -20.21 1.62 -8.79
CA ALA A 157 -18.89 2.03 -9.24
C ALA A 157 -18.46 3.32 -8.55
N SER A 158 -17.19 3.41 -8.17
CA SER A 158 -16.61 4.63 -7.62
C SER A 158 -15.33 5.00 -8.35
N LEU A 159 -15.19 6.30 -8.61
CA LEU A 159 -14.00 6.90 -9.22
C LEU A 159 -13.46 7.93 -8.25
N SER A 160 -12.19 7.82 -7.87
CA SER A 160 -11.54 8.76 -6.96
C SER A 160 -10.18 9.21 -7.47
N GLY A 161 -9.79 10.41 -7.09
CA GLY A 161 -8.49 10.97 -7.37
C GLY A 161 -7.95 11.78 -6.21
N VAL A 162 -6.64 11.79 -6.08
CA VAL A 162 -5.89 12.58 -5.09
C VAL A 162 -4.77 13.31 -5.79
N TYR A 163 -4.66 14.59 -5.52
CA TYR A 163 -3.49 15.41 -5.84
C TYR A 163 -2.84 15.84 -4.54
N GLU A 164 -1.66 15.32 -4.26
CA GLU A 164 -0.96 15.56 -3.00
C GLU A 164 0.39 16.22 -3.26
N LEU A 165 0.67 17.26 -2.49
CA LEU A 165 1.93 17.99 -2.45
C LEU A 165 2.55 17.82 -1.09
N ILE A 166 3.80 17.40 -1.02
CA ILE A 166 4.56 17.29 0.23
C ILE A 166 5.90 18.02 0.13
N LEU A 167 6.33 18.61 1.27
CA LEU A 167 7.66 19.17 1.45
C LEU A 167 8.18 18.80 2.83
N VAL A 168 9.41 18.31 2.88
CA VAL A 168 10.12 17.95 4.11
C VAL A 168 11.36 18.80 4.24
N ALA A 169 11.53 19.44 5.40
CA ALA A 169 12.77 20.12 5.79
C ALA A 169 13.22 19.60 7.15
N ALA A 170 14.49 19.22 7.30
CA ALA A 170 14.98 18.62 8.53
C ALA A 170 16.36 19.13 8.97
N THR A 171 16.66 18.93 10.27
CA THR A 171 17.91 19.39 10.91
C THR A 171 19.16 18.72 10.36
N ASP A 172 19.04 17.58 9.72
CA ASP A 172 20.13 16.86 9.02
C ASP A 172 20.46 17.43 7.63
N GLY A 173 19.84 18.55 7.26
CA GLY A 173 20.03 19.21 5.97
C GLY A 173 19.07 18.76 4.87
N THR A 174 18.16 17.84 5.14
CA THR A 174 17.16 17.38 4.18
C THR A 174 16.25 18.55 3.76
N LEU A 175 16.12 18.74 2.44
CA LEU A 175 15.07 19.54 1.80
C LEU A 175 14.53 18.74 0.62
N ALA A 176 13.36 18.18 0.76
CA ALA A 176 12.78 17.26 -0.21
C ALA A 176 11.32 17.60 -0.49
N ALA A 177 10.86 17.39 -1.73
CA ALA A 177 9.47 17.62 -2.10
C ALA A 177 9.02 16.62 -3.15
N ASP A 178 7.75 16.28 -3.12
CA ASP A 178 7.12 15.37 -4.07
C ASP A 178 5.72 15.85 -4.46
N VAL A 179 5.30 15.50 -5.69
CA VAL A 179 3.95 15.71 -6.21
C VAL A 179 3.37 14.35 -6.52
N ARG A 180 2.37 13.94 -5.78
CA ARG A 180 1.85 12.58 -5.76
C ARG A 180 0.43 12.49 -6.34
N PRO A 181 0.26 12.28 -7.65
CA PRO A 181 -1.04 11.93 -8.21
C PRO A 181 -1.44 10.53 -7.74
N LEU A 182 -2.73 10.30 -7.57
CA LEU A 182 -3.26 8.96 -7.33
C LEU A 182 -4.71 8.89 -7.81
N VAL A 183 -5.02 7.89 -8.65
CA VAL A 183 -6.39 7.66 -9.12
C VAL A 183 -6.80 6.21 -8.85
N ARG A 184 -8.11 5.99 -8.65
CA ARG A 184 -8.69 4.66 -8.44
C ARG A 184 -10.08 4.57 -9.04
N LEU A 185 -10.35 3.45 -9.71
CA LEU A 185 -11.67 2.98 -10.11
C LEU A 185 -11.97 1.68 -9.37
N SER A 186 -13.16 1.59 -8.77
CA SER A 186 -13.67 0.37 -8.14
C SER A 186 -15.04 0.04 -8.71
N VAL A 187 -15.27 -1.24 -8.97
CA VAL A 187 -16.53 -1.76 -9.52
C VAL A 187 -16.98 -2.93 -8.65
N SER A 188 -18.25 -2.92 -8.26
CA SER A 188 -18.90 -4.02 -7.55
C SER A 188 -20.22 -4.35 -8.24
N VAL A 189 -20.47 -5.62 -8.45
CA VAL A 189 -21.64 -6.14 -9.15
C VAL A 189 -22.35 -7.15 -8.27
N LEU A 190 -23.66 -7.08 -8.17
CA LEU A 190 -24.52 -8.11 -7.60
C LEU A 190 -25.22 -8.87 -8.72
N VAL A 191 -25.11 -10.20 -8.72
CA VAL A 191 -25.87 -11.07 -9.61
C VAL A 191 -26.88 -11.89 -8.80
N GLU A 192 -27.99 -12.25 -9.45
CA GLU A 192 -29.03 -13.06 -8.84
C GLU A 192 -29.52 -14.13 -9.83
N GLU A 193 -29.67 -15.38 -9.34
CA GLU A 193 -30.28 -16.49 -10.07
C GLU A 193 -30.95 -17.43 -9.07
N ASP A 194 -32.19 -17.78 -9.30
CA ASP A 194 -32.98 -18.70 -8.46
C ASP A 194 -33.02 -18.30 -6.98
N GLY A 195 -33.06 -17.02 -6.67
CA GLY A 195 -33.08 -16.46 -5.32
C GLY A 195 -31.71 -16.45 -4.61
N LYS A 196 -30.64 -16.91 -5.26
CA LYS A 196 -29.28 -16.79 -4.76
C LYS A 196 -28.68 -15.48 -5.24
N ARG A 197 -27.95 -14.80 -4.36
CA ARG A 197 -27.28 -13.53 -4.63
C ARG A 197 -25.82 -13.64 -4.31
N GLU A 198 -24.98 -13.18 -5.22
CA GLU A 198 -23.53 -13.13 -5.01
C GLU A 198 -22.92 -11.84 -5.57
N ARG A 199 -21.87 -11.39 -4.93
CA ARG A 199 -21.12 -10.19 -5.34
C ARG A 199 -19.78 -10.56 -5.95
N GLY A 200 -19.36 -9.75 -6.92
CA GLY A 200 -18.02 -9.74 -7.44
C GLY A 200 -17.50 -8.29 -7.49
N SER A 201 -16.22 -8.10 -7.32
CA SER A 201 -15.60 -6.79 -7.33
C SER A 201 -14.30 -6.81 -8.10
N SER A 202 -14.01 -5.73 -8.82
CA SER A 202 -12.75 -5.52 -9.52
C SER A 202 -12.42 -4.03 -9.53
N GLY A 203 -11.22 -3.70 -9.97
CA GLY A 203 -10.77 -2.32 -10.07
C GLY A 203 -9.28 -2.18 -9.94
N GLY A 204 -8.84 -0.94 -9.84
CA GLY A 204 -7.43 -0.64 -9.72
C GLY A 204 -7.15 0.84 -9.84
N GLY A 205 -5.87 1.18 -9.94
CA GLY A 205 -5.40 2.54 -10.08
C GLY A 205 -3.89 2.65 -9.94
N GLY A 206 -3.42 3.86 -9.78
CA GLY A 206 -2.00 4.14 -9.66
C GLY A 206 -1.73 5.62 -9.73
N ARG A 207 -0.48 5.99 -9.95
CA ARG A 207 -0.04 7.38 -10.00
C ARG A 207 -0.16 7.95 -11.41
N PHE A 208 -1.42 8.10 -11.86
CA PHE A 208 -1.82 8.50 -13.21
C PHE A 208 -2.84 9.64 -13.18
N GLY A 209 -3.24 10.12 -14.37
CA GLY A 209 -4.49 10.84 -14.59
C GLY A 209 -5.66 9.88 -14.81
N TYR A 210 -6.88 10.41 -14.91
CA TYR A 210 -8.09 9.59 -15.15
C TYR A 210 -8.15 8.93 -16.53
N ASP A 211 -7.39 9.42 -17.51
CA ASP A 211 -7.21 8.81 -18.84
C ASP A 211 -6.67 7.38 -18.78
N TYR A 212 -5.98 7.03 -17.70
CA TYR A 212 -5.51 5.68 -17.41
C TYR A 212 -6.63 4.63 -17.52
N PHE A 213 -7.86 4.95 -17.10
CA PHE A 213 -8.99 4.02 -17.14
C PHE A 213 -9.55 3.78 -18.55
N LEU A 214 -9.30 4.70 -19.47
CA LEU A 214 -9.71 4.59 -20.89
C LEU A 214 -8.62 4.00 -21.78
N ALA A 215 -7.41 3.81 -21.27
CA ALA A 215 -6.34 3.17 -22.01
C ALA A 215 -6.63 1.68 -22.28
N SER A 216 -6.11 1.16 -23.41
CA SER A 216 -6.25 -0.24 -23.76
C SER A 216 -5.38 -1.13 -22.87
N GLN A 217 -5.94 -2.24 -22.42
CA GLN A 217 -5.26 -3.32 -21.71
C GLN A 217 -5.66 -4.65 -22.32
N GLU A 218 -4.69 -5.40 -22.87
CA GLU A 218 -4.92 -6.73 -23.45
C GLU A 218 -6.04 -6.79 -24.52
N GLY A 219 -6.20 -5.68 -25.27
CA GLY A 219 -7.20 -5.58 -26.34
C GLY A 219 -8.58 -5.04 -25.91
N ASP A 220 -8.79 -4.77 -24.63
CA ASP A 220 -10.00 -4.14 -24.11
C ASP A 220 -9.68 -2.78 -23.48
N VAL A 221 -10.69 -1.93 -23.26
CA VAL A 221 -10.54 -0.73 -22.43
C VAL A 221 -10.44 -1.17 -20.97
N ARG A 222 -9.47 -0.63 -20.21
CA ARG A 222 -9.21 -1.06 -18.83
C ARG A 222 -10.44 -1.02 -17.93
N ALA A 223 -11.22 0.06 -17.98
CA ALA A 223 -12.47 0.17 -17.22
C ALA A 223 -13.48 -0.92 -17.60
N ASP A 224 -13.57 -1.27 -18.89
CA ASP A 224 -14.46 -2.33 -19.39
C ASP A 224 -13.99 -3.72 -18.91
N ALA A 225 -12.68 -3.98 -18.97
CA ALA A 225 -12.09 -5.23 -18.48
C ALA A 225 -12.42 -5.44 -17.00
N TRP A 226 -12.31 -4.39 -16.17
CA TRP A 226 -12.65 -4.50 -14.74
C TRP A 226 -14.15 -4.65 -14.49
N ALA A 227 -15.01 -4.02 -15.29
CA ALA A 227 -16.45 -4.25 -15.21
C ALA A 227 -16.81 -5.71 -15.52
N LYS A 228 -16.25 -6.28 -16.59
CA LYS A 228 -16.43 -7.69 -16.97
C LYS A 228 -15.88 -8.64 -15.92
N GLU A 229 -14.72 -8.32 -15.34
CA GLU A 229 -14.11 -9.13 -14.29
C GLU A 229 -14.95 -9.16 -13.01
N ALA A 230 -15.55 -8.04 -12.60
CA ALA A 230 -16.46 -8.01 -11.46
C ALA A 230 -17.69 -8.91 -11.71
N VAL A 231 -18.26 -8.90 -12.92
CA VAL A 231 -19.36 -9.79 -13.31
C VAL A 231 -18.90 -11.25 -13.29
N ARG A 232 -17.74 -11.58 -13.89
CA ARG A 232 -17.17 -12.94 -13.89
C ARG A 232 -17.03 -13.49 -12.48
N MET A 233 -16.45 -12.71 -11.56
CA MET A 233 -16.28 -13.14 -10.15
C MET A 233 -17.62 -13.38 -9.46
N ALA A 234 -18.62 -12.53 -9.67
CA ALA A 234 -19.97 -12.71 -9.11
C ALA A 234 -20.60 -14.02 -9.61
N LEU A 235 -20.50 -14.30 -10.92
CA LEU A 235 -21.04 -15.53 -11.54
C LEU A 235 -20.32 -16.80 -11.07
N VAL A 236 -19.00 -16.75 -10.87
CA VAL A 236 -18.22 -17.85 -10.30
C VAL A 236 -18.72 -18.17 -8.88
N ASN A 237 -18.88 -17.14 -8.04
CA ASN A 237 -19.36 -17.32 -6.67
C ASN A 237 -20.81 -17.84 -6.62
N LEU A 238 -21.66 -17.47 -7.59
CA LEU A 238 -23.03 -17.92 -7.68
C LEU A 238 -23.14 -19.47 -7.84
N SER A 239 -22.20 -20.05 -8.59
CA SER A 239 -22.10 -21.49 -8.83
C SER A 239 -21.23 -22.24 -7.80
N ALA A 240 -20.54 -21.51 -6.89
CA ALA A 240 -19.60 -22.10 -5.97
C ALA A 240 -20.29 -22.97 -4.88
N VAL A 241 -19.65 -24.09 -4.55
CA VAL A 241 -20.03 -24.97 -3.43
C VAL A 241 -19.24 -24.60 -2.17
N ALA A 242 -19.62 -25.15 -1.01
CA ALA A 242 -18.88 -24.94 0.23
C ALA A 242 -17.42 -25.44 0.11
N ALA A 243 -16.46 -24.67 0.61
CA ALA A 243 -15.07 -25.09 0.66
C ALA A 243 -14.86 -26.22 1.68
N PRO A 244 -13.95 -27.19 1.41
CA PRO A 244 -13.56 -28.20 2.39
C PRO A 244 -12.80 -27.53 3.55
N ALA A 245 -12.90 -28.14 4.74
CA ALA A 245 -12.13 -27.75 5.91
C ALA A 245 -11.02 -28.76 6.20
N GLY A 246 -9.85 -28.30 6.63
CA GLY A 246 -8.73 -29.16 7.02
C GLY A 246 -7.37 -28.59 6.68
N MET A 247 -6.33 -29.39 6.92
CA MET A 247 -4.96 -29.09 6.46
C MET A 247 -4.82 -29.59 5.03
N LEU A 248 -4.62 -28.68 4.11
CA LEU A 248 -4.59 -28.95 2.66
C LEU A 248 -3.42 -28.24 1.98
N PRO A 249 -2.89 -28.79 0.88
CA PRO A 249 -2.10 -28.01 -0.06
C PRO A 249 -2.93 -26.87 -0.65
N VAL A 250 -2.35 -25.66 -0.69
CA VAL A 250 -2.99 -24.50 -1.27
C VAL A 250 -2.09 -23.88 -2.33
N VAL A 251 -2.62 -23.73 -3.52
CA VAL A 251 -1.99 -22.97 -4.59
C VAL A 251 -2.56 -21.56 -4.56
N LEU A 252 -1.70 -20.57 -4.37
CA LEU A 252 -2.04 -19.16 -4.38
C LEU A 252 -1.75 -18.59 -5.77
N GLY A 253 -2.66 -17.82 -6.35
CA GLY A 253 -2.49 -17.22 -7.66
C GLY A 253 -1.48 -16.06 -7.66
N ALA A 254 -1.10 -15.62 -8.86
CA ALA A 254 -0.22 -14.47 -9.04
C ALA A 254 -0.97 -13.14 -8.79
N GLY A 255 -0.24 -12.11 -8.37
CA GLY A 255 -0.76 -10.76 -8.21
C GLY A 255 -1.33 -10.45 -6.82
N TRP A 256 -2.63 -10.13 -6.74
CA TRP A 256 -3.29 -9.70 -5.49
C TRP A 256 -3.15 -10.67 -4.30
N PRO A 257 -3.10 -12.00 -4.46
CA PRO A 257 -2.78 -12.90 -3.36
C PRO A 257 -1.48 -12.61 -2.62
N GLY A 258 -0.58 -11.80 -3.19
CA GLY A 258 0.58 -11.22 -2.50
C GLY A 258 0.22 -10.37 -1.26
N VAL A 259 -1.05 -10.07 -1.02
CA VAL A 259 -1.51 -9.50 0.26
C VAL A 259 -1.19 -10.42 1.44
N LEU A 260 -1.10 -11.74 1.23
CA LEU A 260 -0.62 -12.67 2.24
C LEU A 260 0.82 -12.38 2.64
N LEU A 261 1.71 -12.06 1.68
CA LEU A 261 3.09 -11.63 1.99
C LEU A 261 3.11 -10.32 2.74
N HIS A 262 2.24 -9.37 2.38
CA HIS A 262 2.11 -8.09 3.08
C HIS A 262 1.82 -8.30 4.57
N GLU A 263 0.87 -9.17 4.89
CA GLU A 263 0.48 -9.47 6.27
C GLU A 263 1.47 -10.43 6.96
N ALA A 264 1.75 -11.57 6.33
CA ALA A 264 2.55 -12.64 6.95
C ALA A 264 4.03 -12.27 7.13
N VAL A 265 4.57 -11.40 6.27
CA VAL A 265 5.98 -11.02 6.23
C VAL A 265 6.15 -9.52 6.41
N GLY A 266 5.47 -8.70 5.61
CA GLY A 266 5.71 -7.27 5.51
C GLY A 266 5.59 -6.54 6.84
N HIS A 267 4.46 -6.63 7.52
CA HIS A 267 4.29 -6.02 8.85
C HIS A 267 5.25 -6.58 9.89
N GLY A 268 5.59 -7.88 9.80
CA GLY A 268 6.57 -8.50 10.68
C GLY A 268 7.99 -7.96 10.50
N LEU A 269 8.30 -7.39 9.33
CA LEU A 269 9.63 -6.86 8.99
C LEU A 269 9.72 -5.32 9.08
N GLU A 270 8.75 -4.65 9.67
CA GLU A 270 8.83 -3.23 10.00
C GLU A 270 9.78 -3.00 11.19
N GLY A 271 10.67 -2.03 11.05
CA GLY A 271 11.83 -1.83 11.93
C GLY A 271 11.46 -1.47 13.37
N ASP A 272 10.36 -0.77 13.60
CA ASP A 272 9.92 -0.37 14.94
C ASP A 272 9.48 -1.57 15.80
N PHE A 273 8.79 -2.57 15.23
CA PHE A 273 8.44 -3.80 15.93
C PHE A 273 9.69 -4.65 16.22
N ASN A 274 10.60 -4.73 15.26
CA ASN A 274 11.84 -5.51 15.39
C ASN A 274 12.80 -4.89 16.40
N ARG A 275 12.95 -3.56 16.43
CA ARG A 275 13.74 -2.85 17.44
C ARG A 275 13.18 -3.08 18.85
N ARG A 276 11.88 -3.09 19.01
CA ARG A 276 11.21 -3.34 20.30
C ARG A 276 11.16 -4.82 20.68
N GLY A 277 11.55 -5.73 19.79
CA GLY A 277 11.50 -7.17 20.04
C GLY A 277 10.08 -7.74 20.09
N THR A 278 9.12 -7.09 19.42
CA THR A 278 7.69 -7.47 19.46
C THR A 278 7.21 -8.19 18.19
N SER A 279 8.05 -8.32 17.17
CA SER A 279 7.75 -9.10 15.97
C SER A 279 8.23 -10.55 16.11
N VAL A 280 7.52 -11.49 15.48
CA VAL A 280 7.94 -12.88 15.32
C VAL A 280 9.28 -13.00 14.56
N PHE A 281 9.68 -12.00 13.79
CA PHE A 281 10.97 -11.94 13.07
C PHE A 281 12.11 -11.29 13.88
N SER A 282 11.85 -10.82 15.10
CA SER A 282 12.86 -10.15 15.89
C SER A 282 14.00 -11.11 16.29
N GLY A 283 15.24 -10.71 16.00
CA GLY A 283 16.45 -11.52 16.30
C GLY A 283 16.83 -12.54 15.24
N HIS A 284 16.03 -12.71 14.17
CA HIS A 284 16.29 -13.72 13.13
C HIS A 284 17.12 -13.23 11.93
N MET A 285 17.80 -12.08 12.06
CA MET A 285 18.69 -11.58 11.00
C MET A 285 19.78 -12.62 10.64
N GLY A 286 19.85 -12.97 9.34
CA GLY A 286 20.78 -13.98 8.83
C GLY A 286 20.29 -15.44 8.96
N GLU A 287 19.13 -15.67 9.54
CA GLU A 287 18.54 -16.99 9.70
C GLU A 287 17.53 -17.33 8.58
N LEU A 288 17.24 -18.61 8.43
CA LEU A 288 16.27 -19.14 7.46
C LEU A 288 14.84 -18.95 8.00
N VAL A 289 14.11 -18.00 7.45
CA VAL A 289 12.73 -17.66 7.84
C VAL A 289 11.69 -18.03 6.80
N ALA A 290 12.11 -18.50 5.64
CA ALA A 290 11.26 -18.94 4.53
C ALA A 290 11.91 -20.10 3.78
N SER A 291 11.20 -20.74 2.86
CA SER A 291 11.79 -21.67 1.89
C SER A 291 12.91 -20.98 1.09
N GLU A 292 13.98 -21.71 0.77
CA GLU A 292 15.09 -21.23 -0.07
C GLU A 292 14.64 -20.76 -1.47
N LEU A 293 13.44 -21.13 -1.91
CA LEU A 293 12.83 -20.67 -3.14
C LEU A 293 12.32 -19.21 -3.05
N CYS A 294 12.23 -18.64 -1.86
CA CYS A 294 11.59 -17.35 -1.61
C CYS A 294 12.62 -16.23 -1.53
N THR A 295 12.47 -15.23 -2.40
CA THR A 295 13.09 -13.91 -2.27
C THR A 295 11.99 -12.86 -2.24
N VAL A 296 11.93 -12.09 -1.14
CA VAL A 296 10.90 -11.08 -0.90
C VAL A 296 11.54 -9.71 -0.79
N VAL A 297 10.96 -8.75 -1.46
CA VAL A 297 11.46 -7.36 -1.54
C VAL A 297 10.36 -6.37 -1.20
N ASP A 298 10.76 -5.17 -0.73
CA ASP A 298 9.91 -3.98 -0.71
C ASP A 298 10.54 -2.93 -1.61
N ASP A 299 9.82 -2.54 -2.67
CA ASP A 299 10.33 -1.68 -3.73
C ASP A 299 9.49 -0.42 -3.92
N GLY A 300 9.98 0.69 -3.36
CA GLY A 300 9.39 2.01 -3.53
C GLY A 300 9.65 2.65 -4.90
N THR A 301 10.45 2.02 -5.79
CA THR A 301 10.99 2.64 -7.01
C THR A 301 10.28 2.24 -8.30
N ILE A 302 9.23 1.43 -8.25
CA ILE A 302 8.51 0.98 -9.44
C ILE A 302 7.68 2.15 -10.00
N ALA A 303 7.88 2.45 -11.29
CA ALA A 303 7.17 3.56 -11.93
C ALA A 303 5.64 3.41 -11.84
N ASP A 304 4.98 4.53 -11.60
CA ASP A 304 3.52 4.71 -11.62
C ASP A 304 2.70 3.81 -10.66
N ARG A 305 3.36 3.00 -9.82
CA ARG A 305 2.65 2.12 -8.89
C ARG A 305 2.07 2.88 -7.70
N ARG A 306 0.93 2.39 -7.20
CA ARG A 306 0.20 2.96 -6.06
C ARG A 306 1.07 3.08 -4.80
N GLY A 307 1.87 2.07 -4.49
CA GLY A 307 2.74 2.05 -3.30
C GLY A 307 4.05 2.80 -3.47
N SER A 308 4.43 3.18 -4.71
CA SER A 308 5.72 3.83 -4.98
C SER A 308 5.77 5.26 -4.46
N VAL A 309 6.94 5.66 -3.98
CA VAL A 309 7.24 7.00 -3.47
C VAL A 309 8.60 7.45 -4.00
N ALA A 310 8.66 8.63 -4.62
CA ALA A 310 9.93 9.20 -5.06
C ALA A 310 10.82 9.54 -3.86
N ILE A 311 10.20 10.04 -2.79
CA ILE A 311 10.75 10.19 -1.45
C ILE A 311 9.71 9.70 -0.43
N ASP A 312 10.13 9.17 0.70
CA ASP A 312 9.23 8.90 1.83
C ASP A 312 8.85 10.20 2.58
N ASP A 313 8.06 10.08 3.64
CA ASP A 313 7.56 11.25 4.39
C ASP A 313 8.56 11.79 5.42
N GLU A 314 9.81 11.32 5.36
CA GLU A 314 10.98 11.87 6.05
C GLU A 314 12.03 12.43 5.06
N GLY A 315 11.69 12.45 3.75
CA GLY A 315 12.56 12.94 2.67
C GLY A 315 13.64 11.96 2.25
N THR A 316 13.56 10.70 2.63
CA THR A 316 14.48 9.65 2.17
C THR A 316 14.03 9.16 0.79
N PRO A 317 14.91 9.09 -0.24
CA PRO A 317 14.55 8.53 -1.53
C PRO A 317 14.01 7.11 -1.43
N GLY A 318 12.98 6.79 -2.24
CA GLY A 318 12.46 5.43 -2.38
C GLY A 318 13.57 4.46 -2.82
N GLN A 319 13.55 3.24 -2.26
CA GLN A 319 14.60 2.25 -2.47
C GLN A 319 14.01 0.89 -2.85
N TYR A 320 14.88 0.03 -3.40
CA TYR A 320 14.65 -1.39 -3.56
C TYR A 320 15.32 -2.12 -2.40
N ASN A 321 14.53 -2.64 -1.49
CA ASN A 321 14.97 -3.27 -0.26
C ASN A 321 14.77 -4.78 -0.31
N VAL A 322 15.84 -5.55 -0.26
CA VAL A 322 15.75 -7.01 -0.13
C VAL A 322 15.48 -7.34 1.33
N LEU A 323 14.33 -7.90 1.62
CA LEU A 323 13.91 -8.28 2.97
C LEU A 323 14.30 -9.72 3.29
N ILE A 324 13.98 -10.64 2.38
CA ILE A 324 14.35 -12.06 2.45
C ILE A 324 15.02 -12.45 1.14
N GLU A 325 16.17 -13.12 1.18
CA GLU A 325 16.88 -13.60 -0.01
C GLU A 325 17.15 -15.10 0.13
N ASN A 326 16.61 -15.89 -0.80
CA ASN A 326 16.73 -17.34 -0.78
C ASN A 326 16.38 -17.92 0.61
N GLY A 327 15.26 -17.46 1.18
CA GLY A 327 14.75 -17.86 2.50
C GLY A 327 15.41 -17.19 3.69
N ILE A 328 16.54 -16.50 3.52
CA ILE A 328 17.31 -15.90 4.62
C ILE A 328 16.89 -14.45 4.84
N LEU A 329 16.60 -14.07 6.09
CA LEU A 329 16.29 -12.71 6.48
C LEU A 329 17.49 -11.77 6.30
N LYS A 330 17.35 -10.72 5.49
CA LYS A 330 18.43 -9.77 5.14
C LYS A 330 18.26 -8.38 5.71
N GLY A 331 17.03 -7.93 5.96
CA GLY A 331 16.78 -6.57 6.39
C GLY A 331 15.39 -6.33 6.93
N TYR A 332 15.24 -5.19 7.58
CA TYR A 332 13.96 -4.63 8.02
C TYR A 332 13.72 -3.31 7.30
N MET A 333 12.45 -2.95 7.10
CA MET A 333 12.06 -1.63 6.61
C MET A 333 12.21 -0.59 7.72
N GLN A 334 12.90 0.51 7.44
CA GLN A 334 13.33 1.48 8.43
C GLN A 334 12.85 2.91 8.11
N ASP A 335 12.34 3.61 9.12
CA ASP A 335 12.28 5.06 9.18
C ASP A 335 13.61 5.63 9.76
N LYS A 336 13.77 6.94 9.77
CA LYS A 336 14.99 7.58 10.31
C LYS A 336 15.19 7.32 11.81
N LEU A 337 14.10 7.27 12.61
CA LEU A 337 14.20 7.04 14.06
C LEU A 337 14.70 5.63 14.35
N ASN A 338 14.04 4.62 13.79
CA ASN A 338 14.38 3.21 14.08
C ASN A 338 15.71 2.83 13.44
N ALA A 339 16.02 3.33 12.24
CA ALA A 339 17.34 3.16 11.60
C ALA A 339 18.48 3.66 12.49
N ARG A 340 18.35 4.89 13.02
CA ARG A 340 19.33 5.48 13.94
C ARG A 340 19.51 4.63 15.21
N LEU A 341 18.41 4.22 15.83
CA LEU A 341 18.44 3.43 17.08
C LEU A 341 18.99 2.02 16.88
N MET A 342 18.83 1.45 15.68
CA MET A 342 19.40 0.14 15.32
C MET A 342 20.78 0.23 14.69
N GLY A 343 21.32 1.44 14.44
CA GLY A 343 22.63 1.64 13.84
C GLY A 343 22.72 1.25 12.37
N VAL A 344 21.63 1.36 11.63
CA VAL A 344 21.53 1.06 10.19
C VAL A 344 21.06 2.28 9.40
N ALA A 345 21.07 2.20 8.07
CA ALA A 345 20.55 3.25 7.21
C ALA A 345 19.01 3.21 7.10
N PRO A 346 18.33 4.35 6.89
CA PRO A 346 16.92 4.38 6.56
C PRO A 346 16.69 3.79 5.15
N THR A 347 15.53 3.17 4.95
CA THR A 347 15.22 2.39 3.73
C THR A 347 14.18 3.04 2.82
N GLY A 348 13.79 4.31 3.08
CA GLY A 348 12.74 4.98 2.31
C GLY A 348 11.33 4.49 2.65
N ASN A 349 11.15 4.01 3.87
CA ASN A 349 9.90 3.44 4.38
C ASN A 349 9.28 4.27 5.51
N GLY A 350 9.82 5.45 5.84
CA GLY A 350 9.27 6.35 6.85
C GLY A 350 8.01 7.04 6.33
N ARG A 351 6.83 6.47 6.55
CA ARG A 351 5.57 6.94 5.97
C ARG A 351 4.57 7.36 7.04
N ARG A 352 3.72 8.33 6.72
CA ARG A 352 2.60 8.83 7.54
C ARG A 352 1.34 9.03 6.70
N GLU A 353 0.17 9.01 7.32
CA GLU A 353 -1.10 9.27 6.63
C GLU A 353 -1.22 10.75 6.22
N SER A 354 -0.86 11.67 7.13
CA SER A 354 -0.93 13.12 6.88
C SER A 354 0.02 13.92 7.75
N TYR A 355 0.01 15.24 7.56
CA TYR A 355 0.75 16.17 8.42
C TYR A 355 0.38 16.08 9.91
N ALA A 356 -0.79 15.57 10.22
CA ALA A 356 -1.26 15.40 11.61
C ALA A 356 -0.77 14.10 12.27
N HIS A 357 0.06 13.31 11.58
CA HIS A 357 0.51 12.00 12.03
C HIS A 357 2.04 11.90 12.10
N LEU A 358 2.53 11.05 13.02
CA LEU A 358 3.94 10.68 13.07
C LEU A 358 4.29 9.67 11.96
N PRO A 359 5.46 9.82 11.29
CA PRO A 359 5.94 8.77 10.40
C PRO A 359 6.36 7.54 11.17
N MET A 360 6.23 6.39 10.54
CA MET A 360 6.65 5.10 11.04
C MET A 360 7.10 4.21 9.89
N PRO A 361 7.83 3.11 10.13
CA PRO A 361 8.16 2.15 9.09
C PRO A 361 6.90 1.54 8.49
N ARG A 362 6.74 1.64 7.16
CA ARG A 362 5.60 1.14 6.39
C ARG A 362 6.08 0.59 5.05
N MET A 363 5.40 -0.42 4.56
CA MET A 363 5.62 -0.99 3.24
C MET A 363 5.35 0.03 2.11
N THR A 364 5.98 -0.21 0.96
CA THR A 364 5.72 0.46 -0.32
C THR A 364 5.07 -0.52 -1.31
N ASN A 365 5.82 -1.23 -2.14
CA ASN A 365 5.34 -2.36 -2.92
C ASN A 365 6.10 -3.60 -2.47
N THR A 366 5.44 -4.46 -1.70
CA THR A 366 6.03 -5.69 -1.17
C THR A 366 5.64 -6.86 -2.04
N TYR A 367 6.63 -7.57 -2.59
CA TYR A 367 6.37 -8.71 -3.47
C TYR A 367 7.45 -9.79 -3.42
N MET A 368 7.07 -11.02 -3.84
CA MET A 368 8.00 -12.14 -4.02
C MET A 368 8.49 -12.16 -5.47
N LEU A 369 9.77 -12.40 -5.67
CA LEU A 369 10.36 -12.58 -7.00
C LEU A 369 9.88 -13.89 -7.65
N ALA A 370 9.94 -13.92 -9.00
CA ALA A 370 9.58 -15.10 -9.77
C ALA A 370 10.54 -16.27 -9.51
N GLY A 371 9.97 -17.47 -9.44
CA GLY A 371 10.69 -18.74 -9.41
C GLY A 371 10.83 -19.34 -10.81
N GLN A 372 10.90 -20.69 -10.88
CA GLN A 372 11.18 -21.42 -12.12
C GLN A 372 10.00 -22.23 -12.65
N SER A 373 9.04 -22.61 -11.77
CA SER A 373 7.92 -23.47 -12.14
C SER A 373 6.89 -22.70 -12.97
N THR A 374 6.24 -23.36 -13.89
CA THR A 374 5.05 -22.80 -14.53
C THR A 374 3.83 -22.94 -13.61
N PRO A 375 2.81 -22.07 -13.67
CA PRO A 375 1.57 -22.22 -12.93
C PRO A 375 0.90 -23.57 -13.14
N GLN A 376 0.99 -24.11 -14.36
CA GLN A 376 0.42 -25.41 -14.71
C GLN A 376 1.13 -26.55 -13.96
N GLU A 377 2.46 -26.57 -13.90
CA GLU A 377 3.22 -27.57 -13.15
C GLU A 377 2.89 -27.52 -11.66
N ILE A 378 2.68 -26.31 -11.10
CA ILE A 378 2.30 -26.14 -9.71
C ILE A 378 0.92 -26.75 -9.45
N ILE A 379 -0.08 -26.50 -10.29
CA ILE A 379 -1.42 -27.09 -10.15
C ILE A 379 -1.37 -28.61 -10.33
N GLU A 380 -0.65 -29.12 -11.32
CA GLU A 380 -0.51 -30.56 -11.60
C GLU A 380 0.19 -31.34 -10.46
N SER A 381 0.99 -30.65 -9.64
CA SER A 381 1.66 -31.24 -8.48
C SER A 381 0.73 -31.53 -7.29
N VAL A 382 -0.55 -31.08 -7.33
CA VAL A 382 -1.51 -31.22 -6.23
C VAL A 382 -2.56 -32.27 -6.59
N ASP A 383 -2.61 -33.37 -5.82
CA ASP A 383 -3.64 -34.39 -6.02
C ASP A 383 -5.02 -33.94 -5.51
N TYR A 384 -5.08 -33.35 -4.30
CA TYR A 384 -6.26 -32.73 -3.73
C TYR A 384 -5.91 -31.51 -2.91
N GLY A 385 -6.51 -30.37 -3.23
CA GLY A 385 -6.21 -29.10 -2.57
C GLY A 385 -7.09 -27.94 -3.03
N ILE A 386 -6.65 -26.73 -2.71
CA ILE A 386 -7.33 -25.48 -3.08
C ILE A 386 -6.45 -24.67 -4.02
N PHE A 387 -7.04 -24.09 -5.06
CA PHE A 387 -6.49 -22.99 -5.82
C PHE A 387 -7.21 -21.71 -5.45
N ALA A 388 -6.47 -20.72 -4.90
CA ALA A 388 -7.00 -19.43 -4.47
C ALA A 388 -6.37 -18.30 -5.32
N PRO A 389 -6.95 -17.96 -6.48
CA PRO A 389 -6.45 -16.90 -7.34
C PRO A 389 -6.75 -15.50 -6.80
N ASN A 390 -7.69 -15.35 -5.84
CA ASN A 390 -8.06 -14.03 -5.34
C ASN A 390 -8.49 -14.04 -3.86
N PHE A 391 -8.23 -12.91 -3.18
CA PHE A 391 -8.55 -12.72 -1.77
C PHE A 391 -9.50 -11.53 -1.55
N GLY A 392 -10.36 -11.66 -0.54
CA GLY A 392 -11.24 -10.57 -0.10
C GLY A 392 -10.58 -9.62 0.90
N GLY A 393 -9.73 -10.16 1.75
CA GLY A 393 -9.01 -9.41 2.79
C GLY A 393 -8.49 -10.34 3.88
N GLY A 394 -7.65 -9.81 4.76
CA GLY A 394 -7.05 -10.55 5.87
C GLY A 394 -6.48 -9.63 6.93
N GLN A 395 -5.95 -10.24 7.97
CA GLN A 395 -5.28 -9.55 9.06
C GLN A 395 -4.20 -10.46 9.69
N VAL A 396 -3.22 -9.84 10.33
CA VAL A 396 -2.15 -10.53 11.05
C VAL A 396 -2.04 -10.02 12.49
N ASP A 397 -1.73 -10.92 13.41
CA ASP A 397 -1.17 -10.60 14.71
C ASP A 397 0.36 -10.61 14.60
N ILE A 398 0.98 -9.44 14.62
CA ILE A 398 2.42 -9.27 14.35
C ILE A 398 3.28 -9.99 15.38
N THR A 399 2.82 -10.08 16.63
CA THR A 399 3.56 -10.70 17.74
C THR A 399 3.64 -12.21 17.60
N SER A 400 2.53 -12.86 17.27
CA SER A 400 2.47 -14.30 17.07
C SER A 400 2.73 -14.72 15.62
N GLY A 401 2.68 -13.78 14.67
CA GLY A 401 2.75 -14.05 13.23
C GLY A 401 1.53 -14.73 12.66
N LYS A 402 0.47 -14.96 13.45
CA LYS A 402 -0.75 -15.64 12.99
C LYS A 402 -1.58 -14.73 12.09
N PHE A 403 -2.03 -15.27 10.98
CA PHE A 403 -2.87 -14.58 10.01
C PHE A 403 -4.15 -15.35 9.69
N VAL A 404 -5.15 -14.60 9.23
CA VAL A 404 -6.42 -15.12 8.72
C VAL A 404 -6.79 -14.38 7.45
N PHE A 405 -7.05 -15.11 6.36
CA PHE A 405 -7.47 -14.57 5.07
C PHE A 405 -8.74 -15.21 4.57
N SER A 406 -9.66 -14.40 4.01
CA SER A 406 -10.81 -14.91 3.27
C SER A 406 -10.51 -14.89 1.78
N THR A 407 -10.84 -15.96 1.06
CA THR A 407 -10.79 -15.97 -0.39
C THR A 407 -12.05 -15.29 -0.97
N SER A 408 -11.89 -14.45 -1.98
CA SER A 408 -12.99 -13.90 -2.79
C SER A 408 -13.27 -14.79 -4.02
N GLU A 409 -12.30 -15.62 -4.39
CA GLU A 409 -12.40 -16.60 -5.46
C GLU A 409 -11.49 -17.79 -5.12
N ALA A 410 -12.04 -19.01 -5.15
CA ALA A 410 -11.27 -20.22 -4.93
C ALA A 410 -11.87 -21.41 -5.69
N TYR A 411 -11.05 -22.43 -5.92
CA TYR A 411 -11.42 -23.65 -6.64
C TYR A 411 -10.82 -24.89 -5.95
N LEU A 412 -11.47 -26.04 -6.14
CA LEU A 412 -10.85 -27.33 -5.83
C LEU A 412 -9.81 -27.68 -6.89
N ILE A 413 -8.70 -28.25 -6.45
CA ILE A 413 -7.79 -29.01 -7.28
C ILE A 413 -8.03 -30.49 -6.99
N GLU A 414 -8.32 -31.26 -8.05
CA GLU A 414 -8.53 -32.71 -7.97
C GLU A 414 -7.69 -33.38 -9.06
N LYS A 415 -6.76 -34.23 -8.68
CA LYS A 415 -5.85 -34.97 -9.60
C LYS A 415 -5.09 -34.03 -10.56
N GLY A 416 -4.51 -32.97 -10.01
CA GLY A 416 -3.75 -32.01 -10.77
C GLY A 416 -4.55 -31.07 -11.70
N LYS A 417 -5.86 -30.95 -11.49
CA LYS A 417 -6.75 -30.11 -12.30
C LYS A 417 -7.62 -29.22 -11.44
N VAL A 418 -7.77 -27.96 -11.85
CA VAL A 418 -8.76 -27.04 -11.28
C VAL A 418 -10.15 -27.50 -11.72
N THR A 419 -11.06 -27.69 -10.75
CA THR A 419 -12.38 -28.29 -10.99
C THR A 419 -13.51 -27.33 -10.59
N LYS A 420 -14.08 -27.48 -9.40
CA LYS A 420 -15.27 -26.73 -8.95
C LYS A 420 -14.88 -25.45 -8.24
N ALA A 421 -15.61 -24.37 -8.50
CA ALA A 421 -15.54 -23.18 -7.67
C ALA A 421 -16.03 -23.48 -6.25
N VAL A 422 -15.31 -22.94 -5.26
CA VAL A 422 -15.66 -23.03 -3.84
C VAL A 422 -15.74 -21.67 -3.21
N LYS A 423 -16.59 -21.50 -2.19
CA LYS A 423 -16.72 -20.28 -1.42
C LYS A 423 -16.62 -20.53 0.09
N GLY A 424 -16.32 -19.46 0.83
CA GLY A 424 -16.14 -19.53 2.28
C GLY A 424 -14.81 -20.15 2.70
N ALA A 425 -13.85 -20.31 1.80
CA ALA A 425 -12.52 -20.75 2.18
C ALA A 425 -11.81 -19.64 2.97
N THR A 426 -11.37 -19.97 4.17
CA THR A 426 -10.57 -19.12 5.03
C THR A 426 -9.22 -19.77 5.24
N LEU A 427 -8.13 -19.05 4.90
CA LEU A 427 -6.77 -19.54 5.06
C LEU A 427 -6.20 -19.04 6.39
N ILE A 428 -5.69 -19.95 7.21
CA ILE A 428 -5.18 -19.67 8.55
C ILE A 428 -3.78 -20.27 8.65
N GLY A 429 -2.81 -19.44 9.10
CA GLY A 429 -1.43 -19.85 9.22
C GLY A 429 -0.61 -18.96 10.14
N SER A 430 0.68 -19.20 10.17
CA SER A 430 1.70 -18.39 10.83
C SER A 430 2.73 -17.93 9.77
N GLY A 431 3.19 -16.70 9.85
CA GLY A 431 4.05 -16.12 8.83
C GLY A 431 5.27 -16.97 8.48
N ILE A 432 6.16 -17.21 9.43
CA ILE A 432 7.39 -18.00 9.21
C ILE A 432 7.06 -19.45 8.80
N GLU A 433 6.15 -20.11 9.52
CA GLU A 433 5.80 -21.52 9.23
C GLU A 433 5.23 -21.67 7.81
N THR A 434 4.33 -20.76 7.41
CA THR A 434 3.74 -20.78 6.06
C THR A 434 4.78 -20.52 4.98
N MET A 435 5.68 -19.57 5.21
CA MET A 435 6.76 -19.26 4.27
C MET A 435 7.75 -20.43 4.11
N GLN A 436 7.99 -21.19 5.16
CA GLN A 436 8.84 -22.39 5.12
C GLN A 436 8.15 -23.59 4.42
N GLN A 437 6.80 -23.61 4.36
CA GLN A 437 6.01 -24.62 3.65
C GLN A 437 5.84 -24.35 2.15
N ILE A 438 6.42 -23.27 1.62
CA ILE A 438 6.38 -23.00 0.18
C ILE A 438 7.32 -23.97 -0.54
N SER A 439 6.75 -24.86 -1.33
CA SER A 439 7.47 -25.93 -2.04
C SER A 439 7.66 -25.67 -3.54
N MET A 440 6.88 -24.76 -4.12
CA MET A 440 7.02 -24.35 -5.54
C MET A 440 6.71 -22.86 -5.68
N VAL A 441 7.47 -22.18 -6.55
CA VAL A 441 7.30 -20.77 -6.88
C VAL A 441 7.28 -20.60 -8.41
N GLY A 442 6.25 -19.93 -8.91
CA GLY A 442 5.97 -19.75 -10.32
C GLY A 442 6.86 -18.71 -11.02
N ASN A 443 6.87 -18.77 -12.34
CA ASN A 443 7.60 -17.82 -13.20
C ASN A 443 6.72 -16.66 -13.71
N ASP A 444 5.50 -16.55 -13.20
CA ASP A 444 4.43 -15.65 -13.63
C ASP A 444 4.20 -14.48 -12.68
N LEU A 445 5.27 -13.93 -12.06
CA LEU A 445 5.15 -12.77 -11.18
C LEU A 445 4.23 -11.70 -11.76
N ARG A 446 3.23 -11.31 -10.96
CA ARG A 446 2.37 -10.17 -11.22
C ARG A 446 2.29 -9.29 -9.97
N LEU A 447 2.15 -7.99 -10.19
CA LEU A 447 1.77 -7.05 -9.15
C LEU A 447 0.24 -6.86 -9.18
N ASP A 448 -0.33 -6.45 -8.06
CA ASP A 448 -1.76 -6.13 -7.95
C ASP A 448 -2.17 -4.98 -8.90
N ASN A 449 -3.46 -4.74 -9.06
CA ASN A 449 -3.96 -3.65 -9.91
C ASN A 449 -3.90 -2.25 -9.26
N GLY A 450 -3.24 -2.10 -8.11
CA GLY A 450 -3.17 -0.82 -7.39
C GLY A 450 -4.39 -0.57 -6.51
N VAL A 451 -4.80 -1.55 -5.73
CA VAL A 451 -5.93 -1.45 -4.81
C VAL A 451 -5.52 -1.41 -3.33
N GLY A 452 -4.27 -1.75 -3.02
CA GLY A 452 -3.78 -1.93 -1.66
C GLY A 452 -3.87 -0.68 -0.79
N VAL A 453 -4.34 -0.86 0.44
CA VAL A 453 -4.30 0.12 1.54
C VAL A 453 -3.79 -0.61 2.77
N CYS A 454 -2.75 -0.07 3.38
CA CYS A 454 -2.14 -0.63 4.58
C CYS A 454 -2.56 0.17 5.80
N GLY A 455 -3.08 -0.50 6.82
CA GLY A 455 -3.45 0.10 8.12
C GLY A 455 -2.42 -0.26 9.20
N LYS A 456 -1.97 0.74 9.99
CA LYS A 456 -1.13 0.54 11.17
C LYS A 456 -1.32 1.70 12.14
N GLU A 457 -1.56 1.41 13.41
CA GLU A 457 -1.74 2.41 14.48
C GLU A 457 -2.76 3.52 14.11
N GLY A 458 -3.85 3.13 13.45
CA GLY A 458 -4.91 4.06 13.02
C GLY A 458 -4.58 4.90 11.78
N GLN A 459 -3.42 4.70 11.17
CA GLN A 459 -2.99 5.39 9.95
C GLN A 459 -3.11 4.49 8.71
N SER A 460 -3.59 5.03 7.62
CA SER A 460 -3.73 4.36 6.32
C SER A 460 -2.78 4.94 5.27
N VAL A 461 -2.04 4.09 4.55
CA VAL A 461 -1.20 4.51 3.43
C VAL A 461 -1.43 3.63 2.20
N PRO A 462 -1.32 4.20 0.97
CA PRO A 462 -1.40 3.41 -0.26
C PRO A 462 -0.18 2.50 -0.40
N VAL A 463 -0.42 1.23 -0.76
CA VAL A 463 0.62 0.22 -0.97
C VAL A 463 0.35 -0.60 -2.23
N GLY A 464 1.36 -1.30 -2.70
CA GLY A 464 1.26 -2.35 -3.71
C GLY A 464 1.71 -3.69 -3.14
N VAL A 465 1.19 -4.76 -3.72
CA VAL A 465 1.58 -6.13 -3.39
C VAL A 465 1.80 -6.94 -4.66
N GLY A 466 2.48 -8.07 -4.55
CA GLY A 466 2.64 -8.96 -5.68
C GLY A 466 3.27 -10.29 -5.31
N GLN A 467 3.01 -11.27 -6.13
CA GLN A 467 3.67 -12.58 -6.08
C GLN A 467 3.49 -13.33 -7.40
N PRO A 468 4.31 -14.33 -7.69
CA PRO A 468 3.99 -15.36 -8.68
C PRO A 468 2.99 -16.37 -8.10
N THR A 469 2.46 -17.25 -8.93
CA THR A 469 1.75 -18.45 -8.46
C THR A 469 2.69 -19.27 -7.57
N LEU A 470 2.21 -19.68 -6.39
CA LEU A 470 3.01 -20.49 -5.47
C LEU A 470 2.18 -21.55 -4.77
N LYS A 471 2.86 -22.61 -4.31
CA LYS A 471 2.27 -23.72 -3.56
C LYS A 471 2.76 -23.71 -2.13
N VAL A 472 1.81 -23.74 -1.20
CA VAL A 472 2.03 -24.02 0.23
C VAL A 472 1.57 -25.45 0.49
N ASP A 473 2.45 -26.31 0.98
CA ASP A 473 2.15 -27.75 1.12
C ASP A 473 1.10 -28.05 2.17
N ASN A 474 1.10 -27.30 3.27
CA ASN A 474 0.15 -27.49 4.36
C ASN A 474 -0.32 -26.14 4.91
N LEU A 475 -1.58 -25.82 4.66
CA LEU A 475 -2.23 -24.64 5.20
C LEU A 475 -3.60 -25.01 5.76
N THR A 476 -3.96 -24.44 6.90
CA THR A 476 -5.30 -24.65 7.45
C THR A 476 -6.33 -23.92 6.60
N VAL A 477 -7.25 -24.69 6.03
CA VAL A 477 -8.40 -24.15 5.31
C VAL A 477 -9.62 -24.32 6.24
N GLY A 478 -10.22 -23.20 6.65
CA GLY A 478 -11.54 -23.16 7.27
C GLY A 478 -12.60 -23.13 6.18
N GLY A 479 -13.63 -23.98 6.31
CA GLY A 479 -14.78 -23.98 5.41
C GLY A 479 -16.03 -23.43 6.10
N THR A 480 -17.05 -23.12 5.34
CA THR A 480 -18.41 -22.97 5.85
C THR A 480 -19.03 -24.38 5.94
N ALA A 481 -18.97 -24.99 7.12
CA ALA A 481 -19.69 -26.22 7.39
C ALA A 481 -21.20 -25.97 7.45
#